data_8371a87110d6c67b5606aa900cd0e4a7
#
_entry.id   8371a87110d6c67b5606aa900cd0e4a7
#
_cell.length_a   1.000
_cell.length_b   1.000
_cell.length_c   1.000
_cell.angle_alpha   90.00
_cell.angle_beta   90.00
_cell.angle_gamma   90.00
#
_symmetry.space_group_name_H-M   'P 1'
#
loop_
_entity.id
_entity.type
_entity.pdbx_description
1 polymer ?
#
loop_
_entity_poly.entity_id
_entity_poly.type
_entity_poly.pdbx_seq_one_letter_code
_entity_poly.pdbx_strand_id
1 'polypeptide(L)'
;MEEEDKEESPGSHSSAEMELKQRKVVIDENDGGSDDFSEQKVMIEEEKMSTVLGQVTLPYLVAGLGMVAAGLLLDKVQHWQVFVDLPELFIMVPALLGLKGNLEMTLASRLSTHANLGHLDTFSQTVAMAMANLALLQVQGIVVGWLAACLAMGMAWLASPGKFALAKVLVLATSSVVTASLASATLGLVMVLVISASRKLNVNPDNVATPIAAALGDLVTLGLLSFVASNLHATSITVPLAILAIYLLLCPTFITGAKHHPDTREILVNGWTPVLSAMVISSLGGRILSGAVATFPDIAVFQPVINGVAGNLVGIQASRVSTELHRTSRLGRMPKDLEQQNLWSPSITFLPSTSPLLSNNATAARALLFLVVPGHLVFNWFISLSQGFALISPIFMVCYLLAALIQVIHSLFFQNKINLHLFSGWPAITYSKSAGVLHVAEKGGP
;
A
#
# COMPACT_ATOMS: atom_id res chain seq x y z
N MET A 1 26.67 62.31 5.62
CA MET A 1 26.18 61.40 6.69
C MET A 1 25.28 60.49 5.94
N GLU A 2 25.90 59.47 5.41
CA GLU A 2 25.38 58.54 4.42
C GLU A 2 24.79 57.33 5.17
N GLU A 3 23.51 57.01 4.90
CA GLU A 3 22.92 55.76 5.26
C GLU A 3 23.25 54.74 4.16
N GLU A 4 23.93 53.66 4.54
CA GLU A 4 24.20 52.49 3.69
C GLU A 4 23.00 51.59 3.67
N ASP A 5 22.33 51.53 2.52
CA ASP A 5 21.37 50.48 2.16
C ASP A 5 22.08 49.14 1.99
N LYS A 6 21.80 48.18 2.86
CA LYS A 6 22.17 46.76 2.64
C LYS A 6 21.11 46.10 1.81
N GLU A 7 21.38 45.82 0.57
CA GLU A 7 20.67 44.89 -0.29
C GLU A 7 20.72 43.45 0.29
N GLU A 8 19.59 42.95 0.78
CA GLU A 8 19.40 41.53 1.06
C GLU A 8 19.06 40.78 -0.24
N SER A 9 19.89 39.83 -0.59
CA SER A 9 19.76 38.92 -1.71
C SER A 9 18.48 38.04 -1.61
N PRO A 10 17.59 37.97 -2.64
CA PRO A 10 16.41 37.13 -2.64
C PRO A 10 16.75 35.73 -3.18
N GLY A 11 16.96 34.74 -2.32
CA GLY A 11 17.23 33.41 -2.78
C GLY A 11 17.24 32.34 -1.68
N SER A 12 16.10 31.90 -1.23
CA SER A 12 15.86 30.55 -0.68
C SER A 12 14.46 30.27 -0.10
N HIS A 13 13.52 31.23 -0.07
CA HIS A 13 12.18 31.03 0.51
C HIS A 13 11.09 30.64 -0.51
N SER A 14 11.43 30.48 -1.79
CA SER A 14 10.42 30.44 -2.87
C SER A 14 9.72 29.06 -3.06
N SER A 15 10.36 27.94 -2.75
CA SER A 15 9.79 26.63 -3.12
C SER A 15 8.72 26.13 -2.14
N ALA A 16 8.96 26.26 -0.83
CA ALA A 16 8.02 25.78 0.19
C ALA A 16 6.78 26.70 0.34
N GLU A 17 6.95 28.03 0.17
CA GLU A 17 5.83 28.95 0.17
C GLU A 17 4.94 28.86 -1.07
N MET A 18 5.52 28.51 -2.23
CA MET A 18 4.75 28.27 -3.46
C MET A 18 3.89 26.99 -3.36
N GLU A 19 4.40 25.91 -2.77
CA GLU A 19 3.63 24.69 -2.49
C GLU A 19 2.53 24.93 -1.47
N LEU A 20 2.73 25.76 -0.45
CA LEU A 20 1.72 26.10 0.54
C LEU A 20 0.65 27.06 0.01
N LYS A 21 0.99 27.97 -0.92
CA LYS A 21 -0.01 28.85 -1.59
C LYS A 21 -0.90 28.08 -2.56
N GLN A 22 -0.43 27.00 -3.19
CA GLN A 22 -1.26 26.13 -4.03
C GLN A 22 -2.28 25.30 -3.25
N ARG A 23 -2.17 25.18 -1.92
CA ARG A 23 -3.09 24.40 -1.06
C ARG A 23 -4.25 25.19 -0.44
N LYS A 24 -4.28 26.50 -0.55
CA LYS A 24 -5.43 27.30 -0.13
C LYS A 24 -6.43 27.48 -1.28
N VAL A 25 -7.15 26.41 -1.62
CA VAL A 25 -8.48 26.58 -2.21
C VAL A 25 -9.42 26.87 -1.05
N VAL A 26 -9.76 28.12 -0.85
CA VAL A 26 -10.82 28.58 0.04
C VAL A 26 -12.12 28.00 -0.53
N ILE A 27 -12.70 27.03 0.16
CA ILE A 27 -14.09 26.61 -0.09
C ILE A 27 -14.95 27.68 0.58
N ASP A 28 -15.43 28.62 -0.20
CA ASP A 28 -16.47 29.56 0.23
C ASP A 28 -17.80 28.81 0.26
N GLU A 29 -18.27 28.45 1.44
CA GLU A 29 -19.52 27.74 1.71
C GLU A 29 -20.72 28.71 1.76
N ASN A 30 -20.82 29.63 0.83
CA ASN A 30 -22.06 30.46 0.73
C ASN A 30 -22.25 30.91 -0.71
N ASP A 31 -22.87 30.09 -1.52
CA ASP A 31 -23.82 30.64 -2.50
C ASP A 31 -24.83 29.59 -2.95
N GLY A 32 -26.09 29.87 -2.69
CA GLY A 32 -27.24 29.11 -3.17
C GLY A 32 -27.47 29.40 -4.65
N GLY A 33 -27.46 28.32 -5.46
CA GLY A 33 -28.21 28.26 -6.69
C GLY A 33 -27.68 29.04 -7.87
N SER A 34 -26.81 28.43 -8.66
CA SER A 34 -26.85 28.45 -10.12
C SER A 34 -25.90 27.39 -10.67
N ASP A 35 -26.38 26.61 -11.64
CA ASP A 35 -25.69 25.51 -12.31
C ASP A 35 -24.56 25.94 -13.25
N ASP A 36 -24.04 27.14 -13.09
CA ASP A 36 -22.94 27.67 -13.91
C ASP A 36 -21.63 27.67 -13.11
N PHE A 37 -21.03 26.47 -13.01
CA PHE A 37 -19.66 26.34 -12.59
C PHE A 37 -18.79 26.85 -13.74
N SER A 38 -18.43 28.13 -13.70
CA SER A 38 -17.43 28.68 -14.60
C SER A 38 -16.20 27.76 -14.54
N GLU A 39 -15.93 27.08 -15.66
CA GLU A 39 -14.73 26.24 -15.84
C GLU A 39 -13.51 27.16 -15.60
N GLN A 40 -13.08 27.29 -14.37
CA GLN A 40 -11.75 27.80 -14.06
C GLN A 40 -10.81 26.73 -14.66
N LYS A 41 -10.36 27.01 -15.87
CA LYS A 41 -9.37 26.21 -16.60
C LYS A 41 -8.12 26.18 -15.76
N VAL A 42 -8.03 25.20 -14.85
CA VAL A 42 -6.82 24.96 -14.06
C VAL A 42 -5.74 24.63 -15.08
N MET A 43 -4.80 25.56 -15.26
CA MET A 43 -3.65 25.34 -16.15
C MET A 43 -2.83 24.23 -15.52
N ILE A 44 -2.94 23.02 -16.05
CA ILE A 44 -2.11 21.88 -15.67
C ILE A 44 -0.76 22.11 -16.35
N GLU A 45 0.26 22.40 -15.57
CA GLU A 45 1.63 22.48 -16.08
C GLU A 45 2.12 21.09 -16.53
N GLU A 46 2.79 21.04 -17.68
CA GLU A 46 3.41 19.80 -18.14
C GLU A 46 4.59 19.42 -17.23
N GLU A 47 4.49 18.25 -16.64
CA GLU A 47 5.49 17.75 -15.70
C GLU A 47 6.63 17.07 -16.46
N LYS A 48 7.88 17.47 -16.14
CA LYS A 48 9.07 16.88 -16.76
C LYS A 48 9.39 15.53 -16.13
N MET A 49 9.80 14.56 -16.95
CA MET A 49 10.23 13.24 -16.50
C MET A 49 11.34 13.30 -15.44
N SER A 50 12.28 14.24 -15.57
CA SER A 50 13.37 14.45 -14.60
C SER A 50 12.86 14.86 -13.21
N THR A 51 11.79 15.66 -13.14
CA THR A 51 11.17 16.08 -11.89
C THR A 51 10.53 14.88 -11.19
N VAL A 52 9.79 14.06 -11.94
CA VAL A 52 9.19 12.83 -11.39
C VAL A 52 10.27 11.88 -10.87
N LEU A 53 11.32 11.63 -11.66
CA LEU A 53 12.45 10.78 -11.25
C LEU A 53 13.12 11.31 -9.98
N GLY A 54 13.39 12.62 -9.90
CA GLY A 54 14.02 13.25 -8.73
C GLY A 54 13.20 13.05 -7.44
N GLN A 55 11.87 13.12 -7.53
CA GLN A 55 10.98 12.96 -6.39
C GLN A 55 10.80 11.50 -5.95
N VAL A 56 10.80 10.57 -6.91
CA VAL A 56 10.41 9.16 -6.67
C VAL A 56 11.62 8.27 -6.38
N THR A 57 12.80 8.54 -6.92
CA THR A 57 13.96 7.63 -6.86
C THR A 57 14.38 7.29 -5.44
N LEU A 58 14.55 8.30 -4.57
CA LEU A 58 15.00 8.06 -3.19
C LEU A 58 13.96 7.26 -2.37
N PRO A 59 12.67 7.64 -2.31
CA PRO A 59 11.65 6.83 -1.64
C PRO A 59 11.55 5.40 -2.19
N TYR A 60 11.66 5.23 -3.49
CA TYR A 60 11.65 3.94 -4.16
C TYR A 60 12.82 3.04 -3.74
N LEU A 61 14.04 3.58 -3.70
CA LEU A 61 15.22 2.83 -3.26
C LEU A 61 15.13 2.44 -1.78
N VAL A 62 14.69 3.33 -0.91
CA VAL A 62 14.49 3.04 0.52
C VAL A 62 13.47 1.91 0.72
N ALA A 63 12.33 1.99 0.04
CA ALA A 63 11.31 0.96 0.10
C ALA A 63 11.84 -0.39 -0.43
N GLY A 64 12.55 -0.38 -1.57
CA GLY A 64 13.12 -1.58 -2.16
C GLY A 64 14.18 -2.26 -1.29
N LEU A 65 15.01 -1.49 -0.59
CA LEU A 65 15.98 -2.05 0.37
C LEU A 65 15.29 -2.73 1.56
N GLY A 66 14.16 -2.19 2.04
CA GLY A 66 13.32 -2.86 3.04
C GLY A 66 12.81 -4.22 2.55
N MET A 67 12.41 -4.29 1.27
CA MET A 67 11.98 -5.55 0.65
C MET A 67 13.13 -6.54 0.43
N VAL A 68 14.33 -6.06 0.10
CA VAL A 68 15.55 -6.90 0.10
C VAL A 68 15.78 -7.52 1.46
N ALA A 69 15.70 -6.73 2.53
CA ALA A 69 15.84 -7.24 3.89
C ALA A 69 14.76 -8.29 4.22
N ALA A 70 13.51 -8.08 3.80
CA ALA A 70 12.46 -9.08 3.95
C ALA A 70 12.73 -10.34 3.13
N GLY A 71 13.25 -10.23 1.92
CA GLY A 71 13.66 -11.36 1.09
C GLY A 71 14.78 -12.19 1.71
N LEU A 72 15.83 -11.54 2.23
CA LEU A 72 16.92 -12.19 2.95
C LEU A 72 16.43 -12.87 4.22
N LEU A 73 15.46 -12.26 4.92
CA LEU A 73 14.83 -12.89 6.06
C LEU A 73 14.03 -14.14 5.64
N LEU A 74 13.23 -14.06 4.56
CA LEU A 74 12.45 -15.18 4.05
C LEU A 74 13.36 -16.36 3.66
N ASP A 75 14.45 -16.07 2.98
CA ASP A 75 15.46 -17.07 2.63
C ASP A 75 16.06 -17.77 3.85
N LYS A 76 16.34 -17.01 4.90
CA LYS A 76 16.86 -17.55 6.16
C LYS A 76 15.82 -18.40 6.91
N VAL A 77 14.58 -17.91 7.02
CA VAL A 77 13.54 -18.59 7.82
C VAL A 77 12.93 -19.79 7.10
N GLN A 78 13.02 -19.88 5.79
CA GLN A 78 12.52 -21.06 5.03
C GLN A 78 13.16 -22.38 5.49
N HIS A 79 14.37 -22.34 6.04
CA HIS A 79 15.08 -23.49 6.59
C HIS A 79 14.76 -23.81 8.05
N TRP A 80 13.93 -22.97 8.70
CA TRP A 80 13.51 -23.26 10.08
C TRP A 80 12.54 -24.42 10.11
N GLN A 81 12.62 -25.24 11.15
CA GLN A 81 11.83 -26.48 11.28
C GLN A 81 10.34 -26.24 11.04
N VAL A 82 9.78 -25.12 11.53
CA VAL A 82 8.36 -24.78 11.37
C VAL A 82 7.96 -24.59 9.89
N PHE A 83 8.82 -24.03 9.05
CA PHE A 83 8.53 -23.85 7.61
C PHE A 83 8.68 -25.17 6.84
N VAL A 84 9.57 -26.06 7.30
CA VAL A 84 9.72 -27.42 6.74
C VAL A 84 8.52 -28.28 7.07
N ASP A 85 8.04 -28.23 8.33
CA ASP A 85 6.91 -29.04 8.81
C ASP A 85 5.54 -28.48 8.40
N LEU A 86 5.45 -27.16 8.15
CA LEU A 86 4.25 -26.41 7.77
C LEU A 86 4.50 -25.57 6.50
N PRO A 87 4.63 -26.22 5.33
CA PRO A 87 4.86 -25.50 4.06
C PRO A 87 3.70 -24.56 3.68
N GLU A 88 2.54 -24.71 4.32
CA GLU A 88 1.39 -23.80 4.21
C GLU A 88 1.72 -22.37 4.66
N LEU A 89 2.76 -22.19 5.48
CA LEU A 89 3.25 -20.86 5.85
C LEU A 89 3.68 -20.05 4.61
N PHE A 90 4.26 -20.69 3.58
CA PHE A 90 4.61 -20.03 2.33
C PHE A 90 3.39 -19.52 1.55
N ILE A 91 2.23 -20.18 1.69
CA ILE A 91 0.97 -19.69 1.09
C ILE A 91 0.50 -18.43 1.84
N MET A 92 0.70 -18.39 3.16
CA MET A 92 0.29 -17.27 4.00
C MET A 92 1.20 -16.04 3.86
N VAL A 93 2.49 -16.20 3.53
CA VAL A 93 3.43 -15.08 3.44
C VAL A 93 2.94 -14.00 2.49
N PRO A 94 2.70 -14.22 1.18
CA PRO A 94 2.20 -13.16 0.30
C PRO A 94 0.81 -12.65 0.68
N ALA A 95 -0.05 -13.50 1.25
CA ALA A 95 -1.36 -13.08 1.73
C ALA A 95 -1.25 -12.04 2.86
N LEU A 96 -0.40 -12.30 3.84
CA LEU A 96 -0.17 -11.39 4.96
C LEU A 96 0.61 -10.14 4.54
N LEU A 97 1.63 -10.27 3.68
CA LEU A 97 2.38 -9.12 3.18
C LEU A 97 1.50 -8.19 2.34
N GLY A 98 0.75 -8.74 1.38
CA GLY A 98 -0.12 -7.95 0.51
C GLY A 98 -1.25 -7.23 1.26
N LEU A 99 -1.83 -7.88 2.25
CA LEU A 99 -2.87 -7.27 3.09
C LEU A 99 -2.34 -6.12 3.91
N LYS A 100 -1.16 -6.30 4.48
CA LYS A 100 -0.55 -5.27 5.30
C LYS A 100 -0.23 -4.03 4.49
N GLY A 101 0.34 -4.18 3.31
CA GLY A 101 0.56 -3.06 2.41
C GLY A 101 -0.72 -2.26 2.18
N ASN A 102 -1.84 -2.92 1.91
CA ASN A 102 -3.12 -2.24 1.70
C ASN A 102 -3.66 -1.55 2.96
N LEU A 103 -3.64 -2.21 4.12
CA LEU A 103 -4.14 -1.64 5.37
C LEU A 103 -3.30 -0.46 5.85
N GLU A 104 -1.99 -0.56 5.75
CA GLU A 104 -1.06 0.46 6.21
C GLU A 104 -0.98 1.66 5.27
N MET A 105 -1.01 1.44 3.95
CA MET A 105 -1.07 2.52 2.98
C MET A 105 -2.37 3.33 3.11
N THR A 106 -3.51 2.66 3.33
CA THR A 106 -4.78 3.35 3.57
C THR A 106 -4.79 4.09 4.91
N LEU A 107 -4.18 3.53 5.96
CA LEU A 107 -3.98 4.23 7.22
C LEU A 107 -3.09 5.46 7.06
N ALA A 108 -1.93 5.32 6.42
CA ALA A 108 -1.00 6.41 6.18
C ALA A 108 -1.68 7.54 5.39
N SER A 109 -2.39 7.22 4.32
CA SER A 109 -3.13 8.20 3.52
C SER A 109 -4.21 8.92 4.33
N ARG A 110 -5.02 8.21 5.13
CA ARG A 110 -6.05 8.84 5.98
C ARG A 110 -5.44 9.79 7.02
N LEU A 111 -4.49 9.29 7.80
CA LEU A 111 -3.87 10.10 8.85
C LEU A 111 -3.12 11.30 8.28
N SER A 112 -2.47 11.14 7.13
CA SER A 112 -1.79 12.23 6.43
C SER A 112 -2.78 13.28 5.92
N THR A 113 -3.92 12.86 5.37
CA THR A 113 -5.00 13.77 4.97
C THR A 113 -5.53 14.56 6.17
N HIS A 114 -5.85 13.89 7.28
CA HIS A 114 -6.30 14.56 8.50
C HIS A 114 -5.24 15.50 9.10
N ALA A 115 -3.96 15.08 9.01
CA ALA A 115 -2.84 15.93 9.40
C ALA A 115 -2.78 17.20 8.55
N ASN A 116 -2.90 17.08 7.23
CA ASN A 116 -2.87 18.22 6.31
C ASN A 116 -4.08 19.14 6.44
N LEU A 117 -5.24 18.62 6.90
CA LEU A 117 -6.45 19.40 7.18
C LEU A 117 -6.43 20.07 8.55
N GLY A 118 -5.41 19.85 9.39
CA GLY A 118 -5.33 20.42 10.74
C GLY A 118 -6.14 19.67 11.81
N HIS A 119 -6.72 18.51 11.49
CA HIS A 119 -7.49 17.70 12.44
C HIS A 119 -6.61 16.95 13.46
N LEU A 120 -5.30 17.06 13.35
CA LEU A 120 -4.32 16.46 14.26
C LEU A 120 -3.46 17.52 14.97
N ASP A 121 -3.97 18.75 15.13
CA ASP A 121 -3.19 19.85 15.70
C ASP A 121 -3.12 19.79 17.23
N THR A 122 -4.10 19.16 17.88
CA THR A 122 -4.06 18.95 19.34
C THR A 122 -3.70 17.52 19.68
N PHE A 123 -2.95 17.33 20.76
CA PHE A 123 -2.56 16.00 21.23
C PHE A 123 -3.77 15.08 21.49
N SER A 124 -4.84 15.62 22.07
CA SER A 124 -6.06 14.86 22.34
C SER A 124 -6.72 14.34 21.06
N GLN A 125 -6.82 15.19 20.01
CA GLN A 125 -7.38 14.79 18.71
C GLN A 125 -6.49 13.72 18.04
N THR A 126 -5.17 13.91 18.07
CA THR A 126 -4.22 12.93 17.53
C THR A 126 -4.36 11.58 18.21
N VAL A 127 -4.44 11.53 19.54
CA VAL A 127 -4.61 10.30 20.30
C VAL A 127 -5.94 9.63 20.01
N ALA A 128 -7.05 10.38 20.00
CA ALA A 128 -8.37 9.85 19.71
C ALA A 128 -8.44 9.23 18.31
N MET A 129 -7.94 9.93 17.30
CA MET A 129 -7.87 9.46 15.92
C MET A 129 -6.96 8.23 15.79
N ALA A 130 -5.77 8.26 16.42
CA ALA A 130 -4.84 7.15 16.42
C ALA A 130 -5.45 5.90 17.05
N MET A 131 -6.09 6.02 18.22
CA MET A 131 -6.72 4.89 18.91
C MET A 131 -7.86 4.27 18.11
N ALA A 132 -8.71 5.09 17.47
CA ALA A 132 -9.79 4.59 16.63
C ALA A 132 -9.26 3.85 15.39
N ASN A 133 -8.22 4.39 14.74
CA ASN A 133 -7.58 3.76 13.59
C ASN A 133 -6.81 2.48 13.98
N LEU A 134 -6.09 2.48 15.10
CA LEU A 134 -5.44 1.27 15.61
C LEU A 134 -6.47 0.18 15.95
N ALA A 135 -7.58 0.55 16.58
CA ALA A 135 -8.68 -0.39 16.86
C ALA A 135 -9.27 -0.99 15.55
N LEU A 136 -9.48 -0.16 14.52
CA LEU A 136 -9.92 -0.61 13.21
C LEU A 136 -8.91 -1.61 12.59
N LEU A 137 -7.62 -1.29 12.63
CA LEU A 137 -6.57 -2.18 12.14
C LEU A 137 -6.54 -3.52 12.88
N GLN A 138 -6.81 -3.52 14.20
CA GLN A 138 -6.90 -4.77 14.95
C GLN A 138 -8.06 -5.64 14.46
N VAL A 139 -9.25 -5.08 14.27
CA VAL A 139 -10.41 -5.83 13.73
C VAL A 139 -10.07 -6.39 12.36
N GLN A 140 -9.55 -5.55 11.45
CA GLN A 140 -9.19 -5.99 10.11
C GLN A 140 -8.09 -7.05 10.14
N GLY A 141 -7.04 -6.86 10.96
CA GLY A 141 -5.94 -7.81 11.10
C GLY A 141 -6.40 -9.19 11.62
N ILE A 142 -7.28 -9.22 12.63
CA ILE A 142 -7.84 -10.48 13.16
C ILE A 142 -8.62 -11.22 12.09
N VAL A 143 -9.58 -10.56 11.44
CA VAL A 143 -10.42 -11.16 10.39
C VAL A 143 -9.58 -11.67 9.23
N VAL A 144 -8.67 -10.84 8.76
CA VAL A 144 -7.77 -11.17 7.65
C VAL A 144 -6.83 -12.31 8.01
N GLY A 145 -6.27 -12.30 9.22
CA GLY A 145 -5.42 -13.40 9.71
C GLY A 145 -6.16 -14.73 9.71
N TRP A 146 -7.41 -14.76 10.18
CA TRP A 146 -8.26 -15.93 10.12
C TRP A 146 -8.52 -16.41 8.69
N LEU A 147 -8.92 -15.50 7.82
CA LEU A 147 -9.23 -15.84 6.43
C LEU A 147 -7.99 -16.29 5.64
N ALA A 148 -6.83 -15.67 5.87
CA ALA A 148 -5.57 -16.09 5.25
C ALA A 148 -5.20 -17.52 5.65
N ALA A 149 -5.35 -17.88 6.93
CA ALA A 149 -5.12 -19.23 7.39
C ALA A 149 -6.14 -20.21 6.78
N CYS A 150 -7.43 -19.87 6.74
CA CYS A 150 -8.47 -20.70 6.12
C CYS A 150 -8.17 -20.94 4.61
N LEU A 151 -7.76 -19.90 3.88
CA LEU A 151 -7.41 -20.02 2.47
C LEU A 151 -6.16 -20.88 2.27
N ALA A 152 -5.11 -20.66 3.07
CA ALA A 152 -3.89 -21.46 2.99
C ALA A 152 -4.17 -22.95 3.24
N MET A 153 -4.95 -23.25 4.28
CA MET A 153 -5.36 -24.61 4.58
C MET A 153 -6.25 -25.21 3.49
N GLY A 154 -7.22 -24.45 2.98
CA GLY A 154 -8.10 -24.90 1.90
C GLY A 154 -7.32 -25.24 0.64
N MET A 155 -6.36 -24.39 0.24
CA MET A 155 -5.49 -24.64 -0.92
C MET A 155 -4.57 -25.84 -0.70
N ALA A 156 -4.03 -26.03 0.50
CA ALA A 156 -3.23 -27.20 0.84
C ALA A 156 -4.05 -28.49 0.82
N TRP A 157 -5.27 -28.45 1.34
CA TRP A 157 -6.20 -29.60 1.31
C TRP A 157 -6.57 -29.99 -0.13
N LEU A 158 -6.84 -29.02 -1.00
CA LEU A 158 -7.09 -29.27 -2.42
C LEU A 158 -5.90 -29.95 -3.12
N ALA A 159 -4.69 -29.61 -2.71
CA ALA A 159 -3.47 -30.21 -3.27
C ALA A 159 -3.17 -31.62 -2.73
N SER A 160 -3.56 -31.91 -1.48
CA SER A 160 -3.29 -33.19 -0.79
C SER A 160 -4.40 -33.53 0.20
N PRO A 161 -5.53 -34.07 -0.26
CA PRO A 161 -6.66 -34.41 0.61
C PRO A 161 -6.25 -35.41 1.72
N GLY A 162 -6.76 -35.17 2.93
CA GLY A 162 -6.64 -36.13 4.05
C GLY A 162 -5.42 -36.00 4.96
N LYS A 163 -4.53 -35.02 4.75
CA LYS A 163 -3.30 -34.84 5.55
C LYS A 163 -3.42 -33.82 6.70
N PHE A 164 -4.61 -33.48 7.18
CA PHE A 164 -4.76 -32.47 8.21
C PHE A 164 -4.74 -33.02 9.65
N ALA A 165 -3.77 -32.52 10.44
CA ALA A 165 -3.79 -32.64 11.88
C ALA A 165 -4.36 -31.33 12.47
N LEU A 166 -5.31 -31.44 13.40
CA LEU A 166 -5.91 -30.28 14.08
C LEU A 166 -4.85 -29.35 14.71
N ALA A 167 -3.78 -29.93 15.25
CA ALA A 167 -2.67 -29.16 15.81
C ALA A 167 -2.02 -28.21 14.77
N LYS A 168 -1.79 -28.68 13.54
CA LYS A 168 -1.23 -27.87 12.45
C LYS A 168 -2.17 -26.71 12.08
N VAL A 169 -3.47 -26.97 11.99
CA VAL A 169 -4.50 -25.98 11.70
C VAL A 169 -4.48 -24.86 12.74
N LEU A 170 -4.44 -25.24 14.02
CA LEU A 170 -4.43 -24.26 15.11
C LEU A 170 -3.15 -23.44 15.15
N VAL A 171 -1.99 -24.04 14.90
CA VAL A 171 -0.71 -23.29 14.82
C VAL A 171 -0.74 -22.30 13.67
N LEU A 172 -1.20 -22.70 12.48
CA LEU A 172 -1.30 -21.81 11.32
C LEU A 172 -2.27 -20.65 11.56
N ALA A 173 -3.49 -20.96 12.08
CA ALA A 173 -4.50 -19.93 12.36
C ALA A 173 -4.01 -18.94 13.43
N THR A 174 -3.43 -19.46 14.52
CA THR A 174 -2.90 -18.60 15.60
C THR A 174 -1.73 -17.76 15.11
N SER A 175 -0.78 -18.36 14.40
CA SER A 175 0.37 -17.63 13.85
C SER A 175 -0.08 -16.51 12.91
N SER A 176 -1.06 -16.75 12.06
CA SER A 176 -1.62 -15.76 11.16
C SER A 176 -2.30 -14.60 11.90
N VAL A 177 -3.22 -14.92 12.84
CA VAL A 177 -3.97 -13.90 13.60
C VAL A 177 -3.05 -13.05 14.46
N VAL A 178 -2.17 -13.69 15.22
CA VAL A 178 -1.20 -12.99 16.09
C VAL A 178 -0.28 -12.09 15.26
N THR A 179 0.26 -12.62 14.16
CA THR A 179 1.12 -11.84 13.26
C THR A 179 0.38 -10.65 12.67
N ALA A 180 -0.80 -10.86 12.10
CA ALA A 180 -1.59 -9.79 11.51
C ALA A 180 -1.92 -8.71 12.54
N SER A 181 -2.30 -9.09 13.76
CA SER A 181 -2.61 -8.16 14.84
C SER A 181 -1.37 -7.39 15.33
N LEU A 182 -0.29 -8.09 15.71
CA LEU A 182 0.91 -7.44 16.23
C LEU A 182 1.60 -6.56 15.19
N ALA A 183 1.69 -7.02 13.96
CA ALA A 183 2.29 -6.22 12.90
C ALA A 183 1.43 -4.98 12.61
N SER A 184 0.08 -5.09 12.55
CA SER A 184 -0.81 -3.93 12.39
C SER A 184 -0.69 -2.94 13.54
N ALA A 185 -0.56 -3.42 14.79
CA ALA A 185 -0.32 -2.54 15.93
C ALA A 185 1.02 -1.80 15.81
N THR A 186 2.09 -2.54 15.53
CA THR A 186 3.45 -1.99 15.45
C THR A 186 3.56 -0.97 14.32
N LEU A 187 3.14 -1.33 13.11
CA LEU A 187 3.27 -0.46 11.95
C LEU A 187 2.27 0.70 12.01
N GLY A 188 1.05 0.47 12.52
CA GLY A 188 0.09 1.54 12.76
C GLY A 188 0.62 2.57 13.75
N LEU A 189 1.27 2.14 14.83
CA LEU A 189 1.93 3.04 15.78
C LEU A 189 3.07 3.81 15.13
N VAL A 190 3.93 3.13 14.36
CA VAL A 190 5.02 3.78 13.60
C VAL A 190 4.45 4.84 12.66
N MET A 191 3.34 4.57 11.94
CA MET A 191 2.71 5.55 11.06
C MET A 191 2.20 6.77 11.81
N VAL A 192 1.54 6.59 12.95
CA VAL A 192 1.08 7.71 13.80
C VAL A 192 2.27 8.56 14.25
N LEU A 193 3.37 7.93 14.68
CA LEU A 193 4.58 8.63 15.11
C LEU A 193 5.25 9.39 13.94
N VAL A 194 5.40 8.75 12.79
CA VAL A 194 6.01 9.36 11.60
C VAL A 194 5.21 10.56 11.13
N ILE A 195 3.88 10.44 11.02
CA ILE A 195 3.02 11.52 10.58
C ILE A 195 3.03 12.68 11.58
N SER A 196 2.98 12.37 12.88
CA SER A 196 3.06 13.41 13.93
C SER A 196 4.43 14.12 13.94
N ALA A 197 5.52 13.38 13.71
CA ALA A 197 6.87 13.95 13.60
C ALA A 197 7.02 14.82 12.34
N SER A 198 6.51 14.34 11.20
CA SER A 198 6.56 15.08 9.93
C SER A 198 5.86 16.44 10.03
N ARG A 199 4.72 16.49 10.73
CA ARG A 199 4.01 17.73 11.03
C ARG A 199 4.86 18.71 11.85
N LYS A 200 5.48 18.23 12.93
CA LYS A 200 6.35 19.06 13.78
C LYS A 200 7.58 19.60 13.03
N LEU A 201 8.07 18.85 12.06
CA LEU A 201 9.23 19.21 11.24
C LEU A 201 8.85 20.01 9.98
N ASN A 202 7.55 20.33 9.78
CA ASN A 202 7.02 20.98 8.59
C ASN A 202 7.36 20.24 7.28
N VAL A 203 7.45 18.89 7.35
CA VAL A 203 7.62 18.02 6.19
C VAL A 203 6.27 17.43 5.81
N ASN A 204 5.99 17.29 4.52
CA ASN A 204 4.77 16.64 4.08
C ASN A 204 4.74 15.17 4.49
N PRO A 205 3.78 14.75 5.34
CA PRO A 205 3.70 13.37 5.81
C PRO A 205 3.57 12.33 4.69
N ASP A 206 2.91 12.66 3.57
CA ASP A 206 2.74 11.76 2.43
C ASP A 206 4.07 11.32 1.80
N ASN A 207 5.06 12.21 1.80
CA ASN A 207 6.37 11.92 1.22
C ASN A 207 7.24 11.00 2.10
N VAL A 208 6.93 10.89 3.40
CA VAL A 208 7.74 10.15 4.37
C VAL A 208 7.06 8.87 4.84
N ALA A 209 5.75 8.92 5.11
CA ALA A 209 5.02 7.80 5.69
C ALA A 209 4.94 6.58 4.74
N THR A 210 4.64 6.81 3.46
CA THR A 210 4.48 5.73 2.48
C THR A 210 5.77 4.91 2.25
N PRO A 211 6.96 5.51 2.02
CA PRO A 211 8.19 4.75 1.89
C PRO A 211 8.58 3.99 3.16
N ILE A 212 8.33 4.56 4.33
CA ILE A 212 8.61 3.90 5.61
C ILE A 212 7.67 2.70 5.81
N ALA A 213 6.37 2.87 5.53
CA ALA A 213 5.41 1.76 5.59
C ALA A 213 5.83 0.61 4.68
N ALA A 214 6.19 0.93 3.43
CA ALA A 214 6.63 -0.06 2.46
C ALA A 214 7.93 -0.78 2.86
N ALA A 215 8.91 -0.04 3.39
CA ALA A 215 10.20 -0.60 3.80
C ALA A 215 10.09 -1.53 5.02
N LEU A 216 9.28 -1.16 5.99
CA LEU A 216 9.15 -1.89 7.26
C LEU A 216 8.05 -2.96 7.24
N GLY A 217 6.99 -2.76 6.45
CA GLY A 217 5.80 -3.61 6.45
C GLY A 217 6.11 -5.07 6.24
N ASP A 218 6.81 -5.39 5.18
CA ASP A 218 7.16 -6.76 4.80
C ASP A 218 8.12 -7.39 5.82
N LEU A 219 9.16 -6.65 6.20
CA LEU A 219 10.17 -7.13 7.16
C LEU A 219 9.57 -7.45 8.53
N VAL A 220 8.78 -6.53 9.08
CA VAL A 220 8.14 -6.71 10.40
C VAL A 220 7.13 -7.85 10.35
N THR A 221 6.31 -7.92 9.31
CA THR A 221 5.29 -8.97 9.18
C THR A 221 5.92 -10.35 9.07
N LEU A 222 6.92 -10.50 8.21
CA LEU A 222 7.61 -11.78 8.02
C LEU A 222 8.39 -12.18 9.27
N GLY A 223 9.07 -11.24 9.92
CA GLY A 223 9.78 -11.47 11.18
C GLY A 223 8.84 -11.96 12.29
N LEU A 224 7.69 -11.29 12.45
CA LEU A 224 6.68 -11.70 13.42
C LEU A 224 6.06 -13.06 13.07
N LEU A 225 5.72 -13.32 11.80
CA LEU A 225 5.19 -14.61 11.38
C LEU A 225 6.15 -15.73 11.73
N SER A 226 7.40 -15.58 11.37
CA SER A 226 8.44 -16.60 11.60
C SER A 226 8.67 -16.82 13.09
N PHE A 227 8.75 -15.75 13.88
CA PHE A 227 8.93 -15.81 15.32
C PHE A 227 7.74 -16.49 16.02
N VAL A 228 6.52 -16.04 15.71
CA VAL A 228 5.30 -16.57 16.35
C VAL A 228 5.07 -18.03 15.95
N ALA A 229 5.20 -18.36 14.66
CA ALA A 229 5.02 -19.72 14.18
C ALA A 229 6.04 -20.68 14.82
N SER A 230 7.32 -20.28 14.91
CA SER A 230 8.36 -21.12 15.53
C SER A 230 8.11 -21.38 17.00
N ASN A 231 7.67 -20.37 17.75
CA ASN A 231 7.37 -20.54 19.17
C ASN A 231 6.12 -21.40 19.40
N LEU A 232 5.09 -21.25 18.55
CA LEU A 232 3.85 -22.04 18.68
C LEU A 232 4.01 -23.48 18.20
N HIS A 233 4.90 -23.75 17.26
CA HIS A 233 5.09 -25.08 16.69
C HIS A 233 5.48 -26.14 17.72
N ALA A 234 6.24 -25.77 18.74
CA ALA A 234 6.70 -26.66 19.82
C ALA A 234 5.72 -26.74 21.01
N THR A 235 4.57 -26.01 20.97
CA THR A 235 3.64 -25.95 22.11
C THR A 235 2.52 -26.98 22.00
N SER A 236 1.90 -27.27 23.16
CA SER A 236 0.68 -28.09 23.18
C SER A 236 -0.50 -27.40 22.50
N ILE A 237 -1.45 -28.16 22.00
CA ILE A 237 -2.65 -27.67 21.29
C ILE A 237 -3.49 -26.66 22.10
N THR A 238 -3.38 -26.72 23.42
CA THR A 238 -4.08 -25.80 24.34
C THR A 238 -3.62 -24.36 24.24
N VAL A 239 -2.32 -24.13 23.93
CA VAL A 239 -1.76 -22.78 23.83
C VAL A 239 -2.30 -22.01 22.61
N PRO A 240 -2.22 -22.53 21.37
CA PRO A 240 -2.84 -21.88 20.23
C PRO A 240 -4.35 -21.64 20.41
N LEU A 241 -5.08 -22.63 20.98
CA LEU A 241 -6.51 -22.49 21.22
C LEU A 241 -6.82 -21.38 22.23
N ALA A 242 -6.07 -21.29 23.33
CA ALA A 242 -6.22 -20.22 24.33
C ALA A 242 -5.96 -18.84 23.74
N ILE A 243 -4.93 -18.69 22.90
CA ILE A 243 -4.61 -17.42 22.24
C ILE A 243 -5.74 -17.01 21.30
N LEU A 244 -6.26 -17.93 20.47
CA LEU A 244 -7.38 -17.62 19.58
C LEU A 244 -8.65 -17.24 20.37
N ALA A 245 -8.93 -17.91 21.51
CA ALA A 245 -10.04 -17.54 22.38
C ALA A 245 -9.86 -16.11 22.95
N ILE A 246 -8.65 -15.73 23.35
CA ILE A 246 -8.34 -14.36 23.79
C ILE A 246 -8.61 -13.34 22.69
N TYR A 247 -8.16 -13.58 21.45
CA TYR A 247 -8.44 -12.69 20.32
C TYR A 247 -9.92 -12.57 20.01
N LEU A 248 -10.67 -13.66 20.13
CA LEU A 248 -12.13 -13.65 19.95
C LEU A 248 -12.81 -12.80 21.02
N LEU A 249 -12.36 -12.89 22.28
CA LEU A 249 -12.89 -12.09 23.39
C LEU A 249 -12.49 -10.60 23.29
N LEU A 250 -11.34 -10.30 22.73
CA LEU A 250 -10.87 -8.91 22.53
C LEU A 250 -11.51 -8.23 21.30
N CYS A 251 -11.99 -9.00 20.32
CA CYS A 251 -12.56 -8.46 19.08
C CYS A 251 -13.69 -7.44 19.31
N PRO A 252 -14.69 -7.67 20.21
CA PRO A 252 -15.73 -6.69 20.51
C PRO A 252 -15.18 -5.36 21.05
N THR A 253 -14.10 -5.37 21.83
CA THR A 253 -13.48 -4.14 22.37
C THR A 253 -12.85 -3.33 21.26
N PHE A 254 -12.19 -3.97 20.29
CA PHE A 254 -11.64 -3.29 19.12
C PHE A 254 -12.74 -2.75 18.19
N ILE A 255 -13.85 -3.50 18.02
CA ILE A 255 -15.01 -3.04 17.26
C ILE A 255 -15.61 -1.77 17.90
N THR A 256 -15.79 -1.76 19.22
CA THR A 256 -16.29 -0.58 19.92
C THR A 256 -15.34 0.59 19.80
N GLY A 257 -14.03 0.37 19.94
CA GLY A 257 -13.00 1.40 19.72
C GLY A 257 -13.04 2.00 18.32
N ALA A 258 -13.16 1.15 17.30
CA ALA A 258 -13.24 1.60 15.89
C ALA A 258 -14.54 2.36 15.58
N LYS A 259 -15.63 2.13 16.31
CA LYS A 259 -16.91 2.83 16.12
C LYS A 259 -16.95 4.24 16.71
N HIS A 260 -15.99 4.61 17.55
CA HIS A 260 -15.98 5.92 18.21
C HIS A 260 -15.74 7.09 17.25
N HIS A 261 -15.03 6.88 16.15
CA HIS A 261 -14.77 7.89 15.16
C HIS A 261 -15.59 7.64 13.88
N PRO A 262 -16.23 8.66 13.28
CA PRO A 262 -17.09 8.45 12.11
C PRO A 262 -16.38 7.80 10.94
N ASP A 263 -15.15 8.23 10.61
CA ASP A 263 -14.40 7.72 9.48
C ASP A 263 -14.04 6.23 9.64
N THR A 264 -13.60 5.84 10.84
CA THR A 264 -13.25 4.43 11.10
C THR A 264 -14.50 3.55 11.19
N ARG A 265 -15.64 4.08 11.65
CA ARG A 265 -16.93 3.39 11.67
C ARG A 265 -17.40 3.07 10.25
N GLU A 266 -17.28 4.01 9.33
CA GLU A 266 -17.66 3.81 7.93
C GLU A 266 -16.83 2.71 7.28
N ILE A 267 -15.50 2.74 7.46
CA ILE A 267 -14.59 1.73 6.93
C ILE A 267 -14.84 0.36 7.55
N LEU A 268 -15.17 0.31 8.85
CA LEU A 268 -15.48 -0.94 9.53
C LEU A 268 -16.68 -1.66 8.90
N VAL A 269 -17.62 -0.93 8.33
CA VAL A 269 -18.82 -1.49 7.68
C VAL A 269 -18.57 -1.78 6.20
N ASN A 270 -17.99 -0.81 5.47
CA ASN A 270 -17.97 -0.82 4.01
C ASN A 270 -16.58 -1.11 3.40
N GLY A 271 -15.50 -1.07 4.20
CA GLY A 271 -14.12 -1.18 3.70
C GLY A 271 -13.61 -2.61 3.44
N TRP A 272 -14.45 -3.63 3.44
CA TRP A 272 -14.00 -5.03 3.36
C TRP A 272 -13.71 -5.53 1.95
N THR A 273 -14.46 -5.10 0.96
CA THR A 273 -14.34 -5.61 -0.41
C THR A 273 -12.92 -5.53 -0.98
N PRO A 274 -12.22 -4.38 -0.92
CA PRO A 274 -10.85 -4.30 -1.43
C PRO A 274 -9.88 -5.20 -0.67
N VAL A 275 -10.04 -5.28 0.65
CA VAL A 275 -9.17 -6.07 1.53
C VAL A 275 -9.33 -7.57 1.24
N LEU A 276 -10.57 -8.05 1.15
CA LEU A 276 -10.86 -9.47 0.88
C LEU A 276 -10.43 -9.88 -0.53
N SER A 277 -10.68 -9.03 -1.54
CA SER A 277 -10.25 -9.28 -2.92
C SER A 277 -8.73 -9.38 -3.03
N ALA A 278 -8.01 -8.43 -2.43
CA ALA A 278 -6.55 -8.45 -2.41
C ALA A 278 -6.02 -9.71 -1.71
N MET A 279 -6.64 -10.14 -0.61
CA MET A 279 -6.26 -11.34 0.11
C MET A 279 -6.39 -12.60 -0.75
N VAL A 280 -7.51 -12.78 -1.45
CA VAL A 280 -7.71 -13.94 -2.33
C VAL A 280 -6.63 -14.00 -3.42
N ILE A 281 -6.38 -12.84 -4.09
CA ILE A 281 -5.37 -12.75 -5.14
C ILE A 281 -3.97 -13.04 -4.57
N SER A 282 -3.60 -12.46 -3.43
CA SER A 282 -2.30 -12.69 -2.79
C SER A 282 -2.13 -14.13 -2.32
N SER A 283 -3.21 -14.79 -1.84
CA SER A 283 -3.17 -16.20 -1.45
C SER A 283 -2.92 -17.13 -2.64
N LEU A 284 -3.50 -16.83 -3.82
CA LEU A 284 -3.18 -17.56 -5.05
C LEU A 284 -1.69 -17.41 -5.42
N GLY A 285 -1.14 -16.20 -5.31
CA GLY A 285 0.29 -15.95 -5.46
C GLY A 285 1.13 -16.76 -4.47
N GLY A 286 0.69 -16.84 -3.22
CA GLY A 286 1.32 -17.65 -2.17
C GLY A 286 1.33 -19.15 -2.48
N ARG A 287 0.26 -19.66 -3.10
CA ARG A 287 0.23 -21.06 -3.54
C ARG A 287 1.27 -21.33 -4.64
N ILE A 288 1.44 -20.39 -5.56
CA ILE A 288 2.48 -20.50 -6.61
C ILE A 288 3.86 -20.42 -5.95
N LEU A 289 4.08 -19.49 -5.01
CA LEU A 289 5.34 -19.37 -4.28
C LEU A 289 5.69 -20.66 -3.53
N SER A 290 4.74 -21.24 -2.81
CA SER A 290 4.94 -22.50 -2.08
C SER A 290 5.43 -23.64 -3.02
N GLY A 291 4.86 -23.73 -4.21
CA GLY A 291 5.31 -24.69 -5.23
C GLY A 291 6.69 -24.36 -5.79
N ALA A 292 6.98 -23.08 -6.02
CA ALA A 292 8.26 -22.64 -6.56
C ALA A 292 9.41 -22.86 -5.57
N VAL A 293 9.21 -22.52 -4.30
CA VAL A 293 10.22 -22.71 -3.23
C VAL A 293 10.50 -24.19 -2.98
N ALA A 294 9.50 -25.06 -3.10
CA ALA A 294 9.71 -26.49 -2.97
C ALA A 294 10.64 -27.07 -4.06
N THR A 295 10.67 -26.43 -5.24
CA THR A 295 11.51 -26.86 -6.38
C THR A 295 12.82 -26.08 -6.45
N PHE A 296 12.77 -24.79 -6.16
CA PHE A 296 13.87 -23.82 -6.24
C PHE A 296 13.92 -22.98 -4.96
N PRO A 297 14.53 -23.47 -3.86
CA PRO A 297 14.54 -22.75 -2.57
C PRO A 297 15.09 -21.32 -2.67
N ASP A 298 16.12 -21.12 -3.49
CA ASP A 298 16.79 -19.81 -3.66
C ASP A 298 15.88 -18.71 -4.24
N ILE A 299 14.69 -19.09 -4.79
CA ILE A 299 13.74 -18.09 -5.32
C ILE A 299 13.08 -17.27 -4.21
N ALA A 300 13.07 -17.78 -2.98
CA ALA A 300 12.40 -17.15 -1.86
C ALA A 300 12.92 -15.72 -1.58
N VAL A 301 14.23 -15.50 -1.74
CA VAL A 301 14.86 -14.19 -1.50
C VAL A 301 14.33 -13.08 -2.43
N PHE A 302 13.93 -13.44 -3.66
CA PHE A 302 13.49 -12.48 -4.68
C PHE A 302 11.99 -12.13 -4.57
N GLN A 303 11.21 -12.95 -3.86
CA GLN A 303 9.75 -12.82 -3.83
C GLN A 303 9.26 -11.48 -3.24
N PRO A 304 9.72 -10.99 -2.06
CA PRO A 304 9.27 -9.70 -1.55
C PRO A 304 9.69 -8.54 -2.46
N VAL A 305 10.86 -8.64 -3.10
CA VAL A 305 11.38 -7.59 -3.98
C VAL A 305 10.53 -7.48 -5.24
N ILE A 306 10.28 -8.60 -5.94
CA ILE A 306 9.53 -8.54 -7.20
C ILE A 306 8.07 -8.10 -6.99
N ASN A 307 7.42 -8.58 -5.93
CA ASN A 307 6.05 -8.18 -5.60
C ASN A 307 5.95 -6.75 -5.09
N GLY A 308 6.78 -6.40 -4.12
CA GLY A 308 6.67 -5.14 -3.41
C GLY A 308 7.12 -3.95 -4.23
N VAL A 309 8.18 -4.10 -5.03
CA VAL A 309 8.68 -3.02 -5.91
C VAL A 309 7.62 -2.62 -6.93
N ALA A 310 6.99 -3.59 -7.59
CA ALA A 310 5.91 -3.31 -8.54
C ALA A 310 4.72 -2.63 -7.84
N GLY A 311 4.30 -3.12 -6.67
CA GLY A 311 3.23 -2.53 -5.88
C GLY A 311 3.49 -1.06 -5.51
N ASN A 312 4.71 -0.72 -5.11
CA ASN A 312 5.09 0.65 -4.78
C ASN A 312 5.03 1.60 -5.99
N LEU A 313 5.57 1.19 -7.13
CA LEU A 313 5.53 2.00 -8.35
C LEU A 313 4.09 2.25 -8.80
N VAL A 314 3.26 1.21 -8.77
CA VAL A 314 1.84 1.31 -9.11
C VAL A 314 1.08 2.18 -8.10
N GLY A 315 1.38 2.08 -6.82
CA GLY A 315 0.81 2.92 -5.77
C GLY A 315 1.11 4.41 -5.98
N ILE A 316 2.33 4.74 -6.37
CA ILE A 316 2.72 6.11 -6.73
C ILE A 316 1.89 6.61 -7.92
N GLN A 317 1.77 5.81 -8.98
CA GLN A 317 0.95 6.17 -10.15
C GLN A 317 -0.52 6.36 -9.78
N ALA A 318 -1.07 5.44 -8.98
CA ALA A 318 -2.46 5.50 -8.52
C ALA A 318 -2.74 6.78 -7.73
N SER A 319 -1.87 7.13 -6.80
CA SER A 319 -1.98 8.35 -5.99
C SER A 319 -1.95 9.61 -6.86
N ARG A 320 -1.04 9.68 -7.82
CA ARG A 320 -0.91 10.82 -8.74
C ARG A 320 -2.14 11.00 -9.62
N VAL A 321 -2.61 9.91 -10.26
CA VAL A 321 -3.83 9.91 -11.09
C VAL A 321 -5.04 10.32 -10.27
N SER A 322 -5.20 9.77 -9.06
CA SER A 322 -6.31 10.10 -8.17
C SER A 322 -6.29 11.58 -7.78
N THR A 323 -5.14 12.11 -7.37
CA THR A 323 -4.99 13.52 -6.99
C THR A 323 -5.36 14.45 -8.14
N GLU A 324 -4.90 14.15 -9.36
CA GLU A 324 -5.17 14.98 -10.52
C GLU A 324 -6.64 14.92 -10.96
N LEU A 325 -7.26 13.74 -10.89
CA LEU A 325 -8.69 13.58 -11.16
C LEU A 325 -9.55 14.37 -10.15
N HIS A 326 -9.21 14.32 -8.87
CA HIS A 326 -9.91 15.10 -7.83
C HIS A 326 -9.71 16.62 -7.98
N ARG A 327 -8.57 17.03 -8.52
CA ARG A 327 -8.27 18.44 -8.79
C ARG A 327 -9.04 19.00 -9.98
N THR A 328 -9.24 18.17 -11.01
CA THR A 328 -9.78 18.60 -12.30
C THR A 328 -11.25 18.30 -12.52
N SER A 329 -11.83 17.40 -11.71
CA SER A 329 -13.18 16.90 -11.97
C SER A 329 -13.98 16.61 -10.70
N ARG A 330 -15.30 16.65 -10.80
CA ARG A 330 -16.20 16.19 -9.73
C ARG A 330 -16.34 14.67 -9.78
N LEU A 331 -16.44 14.05 -8.60
CA LEU A 331 -16.76 12.61 -8.50
C LEU A 331 -18.03 12.26 -9.28
N GLY A 332 -17.95 11.22 -10.09
CA GLY A 332 -19.05 10.77 -10.94
C GLY A 332 -19.15 11.44 -12.31
N ARG A 333 -18.28 12.42 -12.62
CA ARG A 333 -18.18 13.02 -13.95
C ARG A 333 -16.76 12.89 -14.48
N MET A 334 -16.62 12.27 -15.66
CA MET A 334 -15.34 12.23 -16.35
C MET A 334 -15.01 13.60 -16.96
N PRO A 335 -13.74 14.04 -16.97
CA PRO A 335 -13.32 15.19 -17.75
C PRO A 335 -13.73 15.02 -19.21
N LYS A 336 -14.26 16.08 -19.82
CA LYS A 336 -14.72 16.05 -21.24
C LYS A 336 -13.63 15.57 -22.20
N ASP A 337 -12.38 15.90 -21.92
CA ASP A 337 -11.21 15.51 -22.70
C ASP A 337 -10.98 13.98 -22.70
N LEU A 338 -11.52 13.26 -21.70
CA LEU A 338 -11.39 11.82 -21.56
C LEU A 338 -12.57 11.04 -22.10
N GLU A 339 -13.76 11.65 -22.20
CA GLU A 339 -14.98 11.00 -22.67
C GLU A 339 -14.86 10.49 -24.11
N GLN A 340 -14.07 11.17 -24.94
CA GLN A 340 -13.87 10.82 -26.35
C GLN A 340 -12.71 9.85 -26.59
N GLN A 341 -11.95 9.50 -25.54
CA GLN A 341 -10.77 8.66 -25.69
C GLN A 341 -11.06 7.19 -25.38
N ASN A 342 -10.44 6.30 -26.17
CA ASN A 342 -10.54 4.87 -25.92
C ASN A 342 -9.65 4.49 -24.71
N LEU A 343 -10.22 4.57 -23.51
CA LEU A 343 -9.54 4.27 -22.23
C LEU A 343 -8.95 2.83 -22.18
N TRP A 344 -9.29 1.97 -23.11
CA TRP A 344 -8.76 0.61 -23.23
C TRP A 344 -7.45 0.53 -24.03
N SER A 345 -7.02 1.62 -24.62
CA SER A 345 -5.76 1.64 -25.38
C SER A 345 -4.54 1.76 -24.46
N PRO A 346 -3.52 0.90 -24.61
CA PRO A 346 -2.26 1.05 -23.89
C PRO A 346 -1.55 2.39 -24.13
N SER A 347 -1.83 3.01 -25.28
CA SER A 347 -1.26 4.32 -25.64
C SER A 347 -1.58 5.41 -24.63
N ILE A 348 -2.76 5.39 -24.02
CA ILE A 348 -3.18 6.37 -23.00
C ILE A 348 -2.29 6.32 -21.74
N THR A 349 -1.79 5.14 -21.39
CA THR A 349 -0.93 4.98 -20.19
C THR A 349 0.50 5.41 -20.45
N PHE A 350 1.03 5.21 -21.68
CA PHE A 350 2.47 5.35 -21.92
C PHE A 350 2.85 6.40 -22.97
N LEU A 351 1.93 6.82 -23.81
CA LEU A 351 2.20 7.81 -24.86
C LEU A 351 1.64 9.19 -24.51
N PRO A 352 2.31 10.27 -24.93
CA PRO A 352 1.78 11.62 -24.77
C PRO A 352 0.41 11.77 -25.42
N SER A 353 -0.49 12.48 -24.74
CA SER A 353 -1.83 12.78 -25.22
C SER A 353 -2.03 14.29 -25.36
N THR A 354 -3.03 14.70 -26.11
CA THR A 354 -3.47 16.10 -26.21
C THR A 354 -4.09 16.60 -24.89
N SER A 355 -4.59 15.70 -24.06
CA SER A 355 -5.04 16.03 -22.70
C SER A 355 -3.84 16.17 -21.76
N PRO A 356 -3.65 17.31 -21.08
CA PRO A 356 -2.55 17.54 -20.15
C PRO A 356 -2.52 16.51 -19.01
N LEU A 357 -3.70 16.10 -18.51
CA LEU A 357 -3.83 15.06 -17.49
C LEU A 357 -3.23 13.73 -17.94
N LEU A 358 -3.60 13.27 -19.15
CA LEU A 358 -3.08 12.02 -19.69
C LEU A 358 -1.61 12.11 -20.06
N SER A 359 -1.15 13.28 -20.54
CA SER A 359 0.26 13.53 -20.85
C SER A 359 1.14 13.44 -19.61
N ASN A 360 0.73 14.05 -18.49
CA ASN A 360 1.44 13.97 -17.21
C ASN A 360 1.43 12.54 -16.65
N ASN A 361 0.29 11.84 -16.75
CA ASN A 361 0.20 10.44 -16.35
C ASN A 361 1.12 9.53 -17.18
N ALA A 362 1.18 9.72 -18.48
CA ALA A 362 2.07 8.98 -19.37
C ALA A 362 3.55 9.29 -19.07
N THR A 363 3.88 10.55 -18.75
CA THR A 363 5.22 10.94 -18.33
C THR A 363 5.62 10.29 -17.02
N ALA A 364 4.71 10.25 -16.03
CA ALA A 364 4.93 9.55 -14.78
C ALA A 364 5.08 8.03 -15.00
N ALA A 365 4.19 7.39 -15.76
CA ALA A 365 4.27 5.97 -16.06
C ALA A 365 5.60 5.58 -16.73
N ARG A 366 6.08 6.39 -17.67
CA ARG A 366 7.40 6.18 -18.31
C ARG A 366 8.57 6.36 -17.33
N ALA A 367 8.50 7.36 -16.45
CA ALA A 367 9.51 7.57 -15.42
C ALA A 367 9.57 6.38 -14.46
N LEU A 368 8.42 5.88 -14.00
CA LEU A 368 8.33 4.72 -13.14
C LEU A 368 8.83 3.44 -13.84
N LEU A 369 8.47 3.24 -15.11
CA LEU A 369 8.95 2.10 -15.89
C LEU A 369 10.48 2.15 -16.09
N PHE A 370 11.06 3.33 -16.28
CA PHE A 370 12.50 3.53 -16.37
C PHE A 370 13.22 3.11 -15.09
N LEU A 371 12.62 3.34 -13.91
CA LEU A 371 13.20 2.97 -12.62
C LEU A 371 13.23 1.46 -12.35
N VAL A 372 12.42 0.67 -13.06
CA VAL A 372 12.32 -0.78 -12.82
C VAL A 372 13.69 -1.46 -12.98
N VAL A 373 14.33 -1.27 -14.13
CA VAL A 373 15.58 -1.97 -14.43
C VAL A 373 16.72 -1.55 -13.49
N PRO A 374 17.08 -0.25 -13.35
CA PRO A 374 18.15 0.14 -12.46
C PRO A 374 17.85 -0.19 -11.00
N GLY A 375 16.61 -0.07 -10.55
CA GLY A 375 16.23 -0.42 -9.19
C GLY A 375 16.41 -1.91 -8.91
N HIS A 376 15.86 -2.78 -9.76
CA HIS A 376 16.04 -4.23 -9.59
C HIS A 376 17.50 -4.67 -9.70
N LEU A 377 18.33 -4.00 -10.52
CA LEU A 377 19.77 -4.27 -10.56
C LEU A 377 20.43 -3.94 -9.22
N VAL A 378 20.08 -2.78 -8.63
CA VAL A 378 20.59 -2.39 -7.30
C VAL A 378 20.13 -3.40 -6.23
N PHE A 379 18.85 -3.76 -6.21
CA PHE A 379 18.31 -4.71 -5.22
C PHE A 379 18.93 -6.09 -5.35
N ASN A 380 19.07 -6.60 -6.58
CA ASN A 380 19.72 -7.89 -6.84
C ASN A 380 21.22 -7.85 -6.51
N TRP A 381 21.88 -6.71 -6.68
CA TRP A 381 23.25 -6.53 -6.24
C TRP A 381 23.38 -6.65 -4.72
N PHE A 382 22.47 -6.04 -3.94
CA PHE A 382 22.44 -6.21 -2.48
C PHE A 382 22.13 -7.64 -2.06
N ILE A 383 21.21 -8.35 -2.73
CA ILE A 383 20.97 -9.78 -2.52
C ILE A 383 22.25 -10.58 -2.78
N SER A 384 22.91 -10.35 -3.91
CA SER A 384 24.14 -11.04 -4.28
C SER A 384 25.29 -10.80 -3.31
N LEU A 385 25.40 -9.59 -2.79
CA LEU A 385 26.41 -9.23 -1.79
C LEU A 385 26.21 -10.02 -0.48
N SER A 386 24.95 -10.29 -0.12
CA SER A 386 24.59 -11.01 1.11
C SER A 386 24.66 -12.52 0.97
N GLN A 387 24.29 -13.06 -0.21
CA GLN A 387 24.17 -14.50 -0.48
C GLN A 387 25.36 -15.11 -1.24
N GLY A 388 26.29 -14.26 -1.70
CA GLY A 388 27.35 -14.64 -2.63
C GLY A 388 26.91 -14.54 -4.09
N PHE A 389 27.83 -14.09 -4.94
CA PHE A 389 27.55 -13.80 -6.36
C PHE A 389 27.21 -15.03 -7.22
N ALA A 390 27.34 -16.24 -6.69
CA ALA A 390 27.08 -17.49 -7.42
C ALA A 390 25.58 -17.75 -7.71
N LEU A 391 24.67 -17.10 -6.96
CA LEU A 391 23.22 -17.30 -7.09
C LEU A 391 22.60 -16.71 -8.36
N ILE A 392 23.20 -15.69 -8.94
CA ILE A 392 22.61 -14.94 -10.05
C ILE A 392 23.34 -15.21 -11.35
N SER A 393 22.86 -16.19 -12.12
CA SER A 393 23.35 -16.39 -13.48
C SER A 393 22.87 -15.24 -14.40
N PRO A 394 23.61 -14.91 -15.47
CA PRO A 394 23.15 -13.90 -16.44
C PRO A 394 21.78 -14.19 -17.04
N ILE A 395 21.49 -15.48 -17.30
CA ILE A 395 20.19 -15.93 -17.84
C ILE A 395 19.08 -15.66 -16.83
N PHE A 396 19.30 -16.01 -15.56
CA PHE A 396 18.35 -15.72 -14.49
C PHE A 396 18.07 -14.22 -14.39
N MET A 397 19.11 -13.38 -14.42
CA MET A 397 18.96 -11.91 -14.34
C MET A 397 18.10 -11.37 -15.49
N VAL A 398 18.35 -11.82 -16.72
CA VAL A 398 17.55 -11.40 -17.88
C VAL A 398 16.10 -11.82 -17.73
N CYS A 399 15.82 -13.08 -17.38
CA CYS A 399 14.46 -13.57 -17.17
C CYS A 399 13.74 -12.83 -16.02
N TYR A 400 14.45 -12.58 -14.92
CA TYR A 400 13.95 -11.84 -13.78
C TYR A 400 13.57 -10.39 -14.13
N LEU A 401 14.45 -9.67 -14.84
CA LEU A 401 14.19 -8.29 -15.26
C LEU A 401 13.04 -8.23 -16.27
N LEU A 402 12.93 -9.18 -17.18
CA LEU A 402 11.81 -9.28 -18.12
C LEU A 402 10.50 -9.53 -17.37
N ALA A 403 10.49 -10.42 -16.38
CA ALA A 403 9.31 -10.68 -15.55
C ALA A 403 8.91 -9.42 -14.76
N ALA A 404 9.86 -8.70 -14.14
CA ALA A 404 9.61 -7.47 -13.44
C ALA A 404 9.06 -6.36 -14.36
N LEU A 405 9.61 -6.20 -15.56
CA LEU A 405 9.12 -5.24 -16.55
C LEU A 405 7.69 -5.55 -16.99
N ILE A 406 7.41 -6.82 -17.35
CA ILE A 406 6.06 -7.26 -17.74
C ILE A 406 5.06 -7.01 -16.62
N GLN A 407 5.43 -7.34 -15.38
CA GLN A 407 4.59 -7.12 -14.21
C GLN A 407 4.26 -5.63 -14.03
N VAL A 408 5.26 -4.75 -14.08
CA VAL A 408 5.06 -3.31 -13.89
C VAL A 408 4.26 -2.71 -15.05
N ILE A 409 4.56 -3.05 -16.31
CA ILE A 409 3.79 -2.58 -17.47
C ILE A 409 2.31 -2.96 -17.34
N HIS A 410 2.05 -4.24 -17.04
CA HIS A 410 0.70 -4.75 -16.87
C HIS A 410 -0.02 -4.03 -15.70
N SER A 411 0.65 -3.89 -14.58
CA SER A 411 0.09 -3.27 -13.37
C SER A 411 -0.19 -1.79 -13.55
N LEU A 412 0.71 -1.00 -14.16
CA LEU A 412 0.50 0.42 -14.49
C LEU A 412 -0.67 0.59 -15.47
N PHE A 413 -0.77 -0.28 -16.47
CA PHE A 413 -1.86 -0.25 -17.43
C PHE A 413 -3.22 -0.52 -16.78
N PHE A 414 -3.34 -1.57 -15.96
CA PHE A 414 -4.59 -1.89 -15.28
C PHE A 414 -4.96 -0.85 -14.21
N GLN A 415 -3.98 -0.35 -13.46
CA GLN A 415 -4.21 0.68 -12.45
C GLN A 415 -4.75 1.98 -13.06
N ASN A 416 -4.16 2.43 -14.16
CA ASN A 416 -4.65 3.61 -14.87
C ASN A 416 -6.10 3.44 -15.32
N LYS A 417 -6.44 2.28 -15.87
CA LYS A 417 -7.82 1.91 -16.22
C LYS A 417 -8.77 1.94 -15.06
N ILE A 418 -8.41 1.26 -13.97
CA ILE A 418 -9.25 1.17 -12.76
C ILE A 418 -9.55 2.58 -12.26
N ASN A 419 -8.55 3.44 -12.13
CA ASN A 419 -8.73 4.81 -11.66
C ASN A 419 -9.66 5.61 -12.57
N LEU A 420 -9.48 5.56 -13.88
CA LEU A 420 -10.32 6.28 -14.83
C LEU A 420 -11.76 5.74 -14.87
N HIS A 421 -11.95 4.41 -14.82
CA HIS A 421 -13.29 3.82 -14.79
C HIS A 421 -14.02 4.04 -13.46
N LEU A 422 -13.34 3.96 -12.32
CA LEU A 422 -13.94 4.24 -11.03
C LEU A 422 -14.39 5.70 -10.93
N PHE A 423 -13.64 6.60 -11.55
CA PHE A 423 -13.99 8.02 -11.57
C PHE A 423 -15.18 8.31 -12.48
N SER A 424 -15.39 7.55 -13.58
CA SER A 424 -16.45 7.77 -14.56
C SER A 424 -17.83 7.26 -14.16
N GLY A 425 -18.00 6.69 -12.98
CA GLY A 425 -19.33 6.35 -12.45
C GLY A 425 -19.92 5.02 -12.94
N TRP A 426 -19.10 3.99 -13.08
CA TRP A 426 -19.64 2.64 -12.91
C TRP A 426 -20.20 2.52 -11.48
N PRO A 427 -21.30 1.74 -11.20
CA PRO A 427 -22.23 2.03 -10.10
C PRO A 427 -21.49 2.53 -8.87
N ALA A 428 -21.79 3.75 -8.50
CA ALA A 428 -21.00 4.67 -7.71
C ALA A 428 -20.18 4.00 -6.61
N ILE A 429 -18.94 3.68 -6.90
CA ILE A 429 -17.94 3.51 -5.86
C ILE A 429 -17.58 4.94 -5.46
N THR A 430 -18.32 5.49 -4.53
CA THR A 430 -18.06 6.82 -4.00
C THR A 430 -16.84 6.75 -3.10
N TYR A 431 -15.80 7.48 -3.47
CA TYR A 431 -14.70 7.78 -2.57
C TYR A 431 -15.24 8.79 -1.54
N SER A 432 -15.47 8.36 -0.31
CA SER A 432 -15.81 9.29 0.76
C SER A 432 -14.62 10.22 0.99
N LYS A 433 -14.85 11.52 0.80
CA LYS A 433 -13.84 12.58 0.96
C LYS A 433 -13.23 12.60 2.37
N SER A 434 -13.93 12.02 3.36
CA SER A 434 -13.52 11.94 4.76
C SER A 434 -12.67 10.72 5.11
N ALA A 435 -12.72 9.64 4.33
CA ALA A 435 -12.17 8.36 4.75
C ALA A 435 -11.09 7.76 3.83
N GLY A 436 -10.82 8.34 2.65
CA GLY A 436 -9.90 7.73 1.69
C GLY A 436 -10.35 6.34 1.18
N VAL A 437 -11.64 6.02 1.27
CA VAL A 437 -12.23 4.70 0.97
C VAL A 437 -13.15 4.78 -0.25
N LEU A 438 -13.03 3.76 -1.07
CA LEU A 438 -13.84 3.57 -2.26
C LEU A 438 -15.21 2.97 -1.87
N HIS A 439 -16.31 3.69 -2.10
CA HIS A 439 -17.68 3.19 -1.89
C HIS A 439 -18.36 2.80 -3.20
N VAL A 440 -19.07 1.67 -3.18
CA VAL A 440 -20.02 1.30 -4.23
C VAL A 440 -21.40 1.82 -3.79
N ALA A 441 -21.90 2.87 -4.42
CA ALA A 441 -23.29 3.30 -4.23
C ALA A 441 -24.17 2.58 -5.23
N GLU A 442 -25.13 1.80 -4.76
CA GLU A 442 -26.24 1.31 -5.61
C GLU A 442 -27.06 2.52 -6.08
N LYS A 443 -27.27 2.62 -7.39
CA LYS A 443 -28.27 3.53 -7.96
C LYS A 443 -29.62 3.11 -7.42
N GLY A 444 -30.15 3.84 -6.43
CA GLY A 444 -31.56 3.84 -6.16
C GLY A 444 -32.30 4.28 -7.44
N GLY A 445 -33.04 3.38 -8.04
CA GLY A 445 -33.99 3.71 -9.11
C GLY A 445 -35.11 4.62 -8.58
N PRO A 446 -35.91 5.23 -9.49
CA PRO A 446 -36.90 6.22 -9.16
C PRO A 446 -38.02 5.66 -8.28
#